data_1cde901daafca78282b98aacd0609eb7
#
_entry.id   1cde901daafca78282b98aacd0609eb7
#
_cell.length_a   1.000
_cell.length_b   1.000
_cell.length_c   1.000
_cell.angle_alpha   90.00
_cell.angle_beta   90.00
_cell.angle_gamma   90.00
#
_symmetry.space_group_name_H-M   'P 1'
#
loop_
_entity.id
_entity.type
_entity.pdbx_description
1 polymer ?
#
loop_
_entity_poly.entity_id
_entity_poly.type
_entity_poly.pdbx_seq_one_letter_code
_entity_poly.pdbx_strand_id
1 'polypeptide(L)'
;MRVTLAVFAVLATPAAPVAAQRADAIIRHITIVDVEHGRETIDQAVAWRNGTIVAVGADGQVARRWRTATVIDGKGRYLIPGLWDMHVHFGGGPDLIEENKALLPLYIAHGITTIRDCSGDLPEQVLGWRDEIARGTLFGPRLLTSGAKLEGIKPIWKGTIEVGSRADVDRAIAHEKTVGVDFVKITDNTLDPKLFLYAVSRARAAGLRVSGHIPMQDTVGQAVDAGISSIEHLDYAYKAGVKDEAAIATDFAAGRIDRGEANRRIDSGFDPATATVAYSRLAAKGVFVTPTLNISHITAHLDTSKHANDPYLAYIGPGLRKTYDWRIQRAATATPAEIDARHGHFDRVAGILPMLQRAGVTIMAGTDAGFLNSFDYPGIGLHDELALYVKYGLTPSQALASATRAGPAWFGEMDRYGSIAQGKVADLVLLDRNPLQSIAATRAIRMVVMHGNAYDRTALDTMLAATRTKVAEWNAAPKRSE
;
A
#
# COMPACT_ATOMS: atom_id res chain seq x y z
N MET A 1 -29.70 7.26 -79.48
CA MET A 1 -29.69 7.51 -78.02
C MET A 1 -28.22 7.73 -77.62
N ARG A 2 -27.80 8.95 -77.30
CA ARG A 2 -26.49 9.25 -76.82
C ARG A 2 -26.59 9.33 -75.28
N VAL A 3 -25.88 8.44 -74.57
CA VAL A 3 -25.79 8.44 -73.12
C VAL A 3 -24.61 9.32 -72.69
N THR A 4 -24.88 10.45 -72.04
CA THR A 4 -23.86 11.36 -71.52
C THR A 4 -23.53 10.89 -70.10
N LEU A 5 -22.28 10.40 -69.90
CA LEU A 5 -21.74 10.08 -68.55
C LEU A 5 -21.34 11.39 -67.90
N ALA A 6 -21.97 11.74 -66.79
CA ALA A 6 -21.54 12.82 -65.93
C ALA A 6 -20.52 12.28 -64.90
N VAL A 7 -19.29 12.74 -64.96
CA VAL A 7 -18.23 12.44 -63.99
C VAL A 7 -18.36 13.44 -62.85
N PHE A 8 -18.78 12.97 -61.65
CA PHE A 8 -18.72 13.76 -60.43
C PHE A 8 -17.29 13.74 -59.85
N ALA A 9 -16.61 14.86 -59.94
CA ALA A 9 -15.32 15.08 -59.24
C ALA A 9 -15.64 15.33 -57.75
N VAL A 10 -15.28 14.40 -56.86
CA VAL A 10 -15.30 14.60 -55.42
C VAL A 10 -14.10 15.48 -55.05
N LEU A 11 -14.34 16.75 -54.80
CA LEU A 11 -13.33 17.67 -54.23
C LEU A 11 -13.08 17.30 -52.80
N ALA A 12 -11.94 16.64 -52.52
CA ALA A 12 -11.43 16.43 -51.21
C ALA A 12 -11.06 17.78 -50.58
N THR A 13 -11.85 18.31 -49.69
CA THR A 13 -11.50 19.50 -48.89
C THR A 13 -10.30 19.12 -47.98
N PRO A 14 -9.19 19.88 -48.04
CA PRO A 14 -8.08 19.65 -47.12
C PRO A 14 -8.55 19.89 -45.68
N ALA A 15 -8.39 18.90 -44.81
CA ALA A 15 -8.69 19.05 -43.37
C ALA A 15 -7.83 20.21 -42.82
N ALA A 16 -8.49 21.20 -42.24
CA ALA A 16 -7.78 22.31 -41.61
C ALA A 16 -6.81 21.76 -40.54
N PRO A 17 -5.60 22.30 -40.43
CA PRO A 17 -4.65 21.85 -39.43
C PRO A 17 -5.25 22.06 -38.04
N VAL A 18 -5.43 20.97 -37.28
CA VAL A 18 -5.88 21.05 -35.90
C VAL A 18 -4.85 21.84 -35.11
N ALA A 19 -5.25 22.97 -34.55
CA ALA A 19 -4.36 23.81 -33.73
C ALA A 19 -3.77 22.98 -32.58
N ALA A 20 -2.46 23.07 -32.39
CA ALA A 20 -1.79 22.31 -31.34
C ALA A 20 -2.32 22.72 -29.94
N GLN A 21 -2.70 21.74 -29.15
CA GLN A 21 -3.20 21.94 -27.79
C GLN A 21 -2.03 22.21 -26.83
N ARG A 22 -2.29 22.89 -25.71
CA ARG A 22 -1.26 23.16 -24.68
C ARG A 22 -1.29 22.10 -23.60
N ALA A 23 -0.11 21.64 -23.18
CA ALA A 23 0.14 20.82 -22.00
C ALA A 23 1.08 21.57 -21.05
N ASP A 24 1.12 21.19 -19.78
CA ASP A 24 2.10 21.72 -18.83
C ASP A 24 3.46 21.07 -19.06
N ALA A 25 3.48 19.76 -19.29
CA ALA A 25 4.67 19.03 -19.69
C ALA A 25 4.35 17.82 -20.59
N ILE A 26 5.37 17.35 -21.30
CA ILE A 26 5.35 16.14 -22.11
C ILE A 26 6.60 15.33 -21.80
N ILE A 27 6.44 14.06 -21.42
CA ILE A 27 7.55 13.11 -21.38
C ILE A 27 7.53 12.30 -22.68
N ARG A 28 8.70 12.17 -23.34
CA ARG A 28 8.87 11.62 -24.68
C ARG A 28 9.84 10.45 -24.70
N HIS A 29 9.81 9.67 -25.80
CA HIS A 29 10.73 8.56 -26.05
C HIS A 29 10.79 7.59 -24.86
N ILE A 30 9.63 7.19 -24.34
CA ILE A 30 9.50 6.27 -23.21
C ILE A 30 8.94 4.93 -23.65
N THR A 31 9.22 3.91 -22.84
CA THR A 31 8.51 2.62 -22.88
C THR A 31 7.45 2.63 -21.79
N ILE A 32 6.17 2.59 -22.17
CA ILE A 32 5.07 2.46 -21.20
C ILE A 32 4.93 1.00 -20.81
N VAL A 33 4.88 0.75 -19.50
CA VAL A 33 4.63 -0.57 -18.93
C VAL A 33 3.13 -0.70 -18.61
N ASP A 34 2.45 -1.59 -19.30
CA ASP A 34 1.10 -2.03 -18.93
C ASP A 34 1.23 -3.03 -17.77
N VAL A 35 1.03 -2.52 -16.56
CA VAL A 35 1.18 -3.30 -15.32
C VAL A 35 0.09 -4.37 -15.15
N GLU A 36 -1.05 -4.23 -15.86
CA GLU A 36 -2.14 -5.20 -15.81
C GLU A 36 -1.84 -6.45 -16.63
N HIS A 37 -1.33 -6.26 -17.84
CA HIS A 37 -1.11 -7.36 -18.78
C HIS A 37 0.36 -7.77 -18.90
N GLY A 38 1.27 -7.09 -18.17
CA GLY A 38 2.71 -7.38 -18.25
C GLY A 38 3.29 -7.12 -19.63
N ARG A 39 2.88 -6.04 -20.31
CA ARG A 39 3.29 -5.69 -21.67
C ARG A 39 4.03 -4.36 -21.71
N GLU A 40 4.82 -4.18 -22.73
CA GLU A 40 5.56 -2.96 -22.98
C GLU A 40 5.13 -2.35 -24.32
N THR A 41 5.00 -1.01 -24.34
CA THR A 41 4.80 -0.26 -25.58
C THR A 41 5.92 0.77 -25.72
N ILE A 42 6.78 0.56 -26.68
CA ILE A 42 7.98 1.37 -26.93
C ILE A 42 7.64 2.67 -27.66
N ASP A 43 8.56 3.65 -27.58
CA ASP A 43 8.52 4.94 -28.28
C ASP A 43 7.20 5.68 -28.10
N GLN A 44 6.80 5.82 -26.86
CA GLN A 44 5.57 6.52 -26.46
C GLN A 44 5.88 7.90 -25.91
N ALA A 45 4.84 8.74 -25.83
CA ALA A 45 4.84 9.99 -25.09
C ALA A 45 3.56 10.11 -24.24
N VAL A 46 3.71 10.82 -23.12
CA VAL A 46 2.61 11.19 -22.23
C VAL A 46 2.62 12.70 -22.04
N ALA A 47 1.48 13.34 -22.28
CA ALA A 47 1.29 14.77 -22.01
C ALA A 47 0.28 14.92 -20.86
N TRP A 48 0.52 15.89 -19.97
CA TRP A 48 -0.44 16.21 -18.91
C TRP A 48 -0.64 17.72 -18.79
N ARG A 49 -1.79 18.07 -18.20
CA ARG A 49 -2.19 19.46 -17.91
C ARG A 49 -3.01 19.49 -16.62
N ASN A 50 -2.70 20.42 -15.72
CA ASN A 50 -3.37 20.57 -14.43
C ASN A 50 -3.43 19.23 -13.65
N GLY A 51 -2.31 18.51 -13.60
CA GLY A 51 -2.20 17.22 -12.90
C GLY A 51 -2.94 16.04 -13.56
N THR A 52 -3.54 16.22 -14.75
CA THR A 52 -4.30 15.19 -15.46
C THR A 52 -3.62 14.83 -16.78
N ILE A 53 -3.52 13.55 -17.08
CA ILE A 53 -3.00 13.03 -18.36
C ILE A 53 -3.99 13.41 -19.46
N VAL A 54 -3.53 14.19 -20.44
CA VAL A 54 -4.36 14.66 -21.56
C VAL A 54 -4.07 13.91 -22.87
N ALA A 55 -2.93 13.25 -22.96
CA ALA A 55 -2.60 12.38 -24.10
C ALA A 55 -1.62 11.28 -23.71
N VAL A 56 -1.82 10.11 -24.31
CA VAL A 56 -0.91 8.96 -24.30
C VAL A 56 -0.89 8.39 -25.72
N GLY A 57 0.27 8.05 -26.25
CA GLY A 57 0.37 7.42 -27.57
C GLY A 57 1.77 7.50 -28.17
N ALA A 58 1.88 7.08 -29.43
CA ALA A 58 3.14 7.10 -30.16
C ALA A 58 3.77 8.50 -30.11
N ASP A 59 5.06 8.57 -29.82
CA ASP A 59 5.80 9.80 -29.54
C ASP A 59 5.55 10.91 -30.57
N GLY A 60 5.75 10.60 -31.85
CA GLY A 60 5.57 11.58 -32.93
C GLY A 60 4.12 12.07 -33.08
N GLN A 61 3.11 11.29 -32.66
CA GLN A 61 1.70 11.70 -32.72
C GLN A 61 1.38 12.69 -31.60
N VAL A 62 1.80 12.38 -30.35
CA VAL A 62 1.61 13.27 -29.21
C VAL A 62 2.35 14.57 -29.42
N ALA A 63 3.62 14.52 -29.86
CA ALA A 63 4.46 15.70 -30.10
C ALA A 63 3.93 16.61 -31.23
N ARG A 64 3.20 16.10 -32.22
CA ARG A 64 2.55 16.92 -33.24
C ARG A 64 1.31 17.63 -32.72
N ARG A 65 0.53 16.98 -31.85
CA ARG A 65 -0.78 17.48 -31.38
C ARG A 65 -0.65 18.38 -30.14
N TRP A 66 0.38 18.18 -29.32
CA TRP A 66 0.54 18.88 -28.05
C TRP A 66 1.81 19.72 -28.04
N ARG A 67 1.75 20.90 -27.40
CA ARG A 67 2.87 21.85 -27.23
C ARG A 67 3.03 22.21 -25.76
N THR A 68 4.28 22.32 -25.33
CA THR A 68 4.66 22.77 -23.98
C THR A 68 6.06 23.38 -24.01
N ALA A 69 6.39 24.21 -23.03
CA ALA A 69 7.74 24.66 -22.76
C ALA A 69 8.59 23.57 -22.04
N THR A 70 7.91 22.63 -21.35
CA THR A 70 8.57 21.58 -20.54
C THR A 70 8.51 20.25 -21.28
N VAL A 71 9.60 19.90 -21.97
CA VAL A 71 9.76 18.60 -22.63
C VAL A 71 10.80 17.79 -21.87
N ILE A 72 10.43 16.59 -21.43
CA ILE A 72 11.27 15.64 -20.72
C ILE A 72 11.61 14.50 -21.68
N ASP A 73 12.90 14.26 -21.93
CA ASP A 73 13.35 13.13 -22.75
C ASP A 73 13.57 11.89 -21.86
N GLY A 74 12.72 10.90 -22.04
CA GLY A 74 12.77 9.64 -21.31
C GLY A 74 13.87 8.70 -21.77
N LYS A 75 14.47 8.92 -22.97
CA LYS A 75 15.62 8.13 -23.49
C LYS A 75 15.38 6.61 -23.48
N GLY A 76 14.17 6.17 -23.84
CA GLY A 76 13.80 4.76 -23.88
C GLY A 76 13.53 4.13 -22.50
N ARG A 77 13.50 4.93 -21.42
CA ARG A 77 13.22 4.47 -20.07
C ARG A 77 11.79 4.01 -19.88
N TYR A 78 11.53 3.34 -18.76
CA TYR A 78 10.27 2.66 -18.46
C TYR A 78 9.39 3.54 -17.59
N LEU A 79 8.16 3.77 -18.02
CA LEU A 79 7.18 4.56 -17.28
C LEU A 79 6.11 3.63 -16.71
N ILE A 80 5.90 3.73 -15.40
CA ILE A 80 4.83 3.05 -14.66
C ILE A 80 3.92 4.06 -13.96
N PRO A 81 2.69 3.69 -13.55
CA PRO A 81 1.90 4.51 -12.63
C PRO A 81 2.63 4.70 -11.30
N GLY A 82 2.30 5.77 -10.58
CA GLY A 82 2.76 5.98 -9.21
C GLY A 82 2.44 4.79 -8.30
N LEU A 83 3.38 4.45 -7.42
CA LEU A 83 3.22 3.35 -6.48
C LEU A 83 2.31 3.75 -5.32
N TRP A 84 1.61 2.78 -4.77
CA TRP A 84 0.75 2.89 -3.59
C TRP A 84 1.25 1.94 -2.52
N ASP A 85 1.45 2.47 -1.28
CA ASP A 85 1.70 1.67 -0.09
C ASP A 85 0.43 1.64 0.76
N MET A 86 -0.23 0.48 0.79
CA MET A 86 -1.57 0.34 1.33
C MET A 86 -1.60 -0.08 2.80
N HIS A 87 -0.48 0.01 3.51
CA HIS A 87 -0.42 -0.21 4.94
C HIS A 87 0.81 0.45 5.54
N VAL A 88 0.61 1.62 6.13
CA VAL A 88 1.65 2.35 6.87
C VAL A 88 1.10 2.84 8.20
N HIS A 89 1.98 3.28 9.11
CA HIS A 89 1.63 3.79 10.41
C HIS A 89 2.40 5.05 10.78
N PHE A 90 1.71 6.00 11.40
CA PHE A 90 2.31 7.19 12.01
C PHE A 90 2.02 7.19 13.52
N GLY A 91 3.05 7.37 14.35
CA GLY A 91 2.85 7.29 15.79
C GLY A 91 4.13 7.38 16.61
N GLY A 92 4.04 6.95 17.86
CA GLY A 92 5.09 7.04 18.87
C GLY A 92 4.88 8.20 19.85
N GLY A 93 3.68 8.81 19.80
CA GLY A 93 3.27 9.91 20.68
C GLY A 93 3.50 11.30 20.11
N PRO A 94 2.95 12.34 20.78
CA PRO A 94 2.95 13.71 20.29
C PRO A 94 4.34 14.33 20.15
N ASP A 95 5.34 13.82 20.89
CA ASP A 95 6.72 14.31 20.79
C ASP A 95 7.40 13.88 19.47
N LEU A 96 6.85 12.89 18.75
CA LEU A 96 7.40 12.36 17.51
C LEU A 96 6.69 12.89 16.24
N ILE A 97 5.82 13.88 16.36
CA ILE A 97 5.08 14.48 15.23
C ILE A 97 6.03 14.91 14.11
N GLU A 98 7.09 15.65 14.43
CA GLU A 98 8.03 16.15 13.41
C GLU A 98 8.90 15.03 12.82
N GLU A 99 9.24 13.99 13.60
CA GLU A 99 9.94 12.81 13.07
C GLU A 99 9.04 12.05 12.08
N ASN A 100 7.73 11.90 12.38
CA ASN A 100 6.77 11.29 11.47
C ASN A 100 6.56 12.12 10.18
N LYS A 101 6.43 13.45 10.28
CA LYS A 101 6.34 14.33 9.10
C LYS A 101 7.57 14.22 8.19
N ALA A 102 8.75 14.05 8.77
CA ALA A 102 9.98 13.89 7.99
C ALA A 102 10.04 12.60 7.17
N LEU A 103 9.17 11.62 7.44
CA LEU A 103 9.05 10.41 6.64
C LEU A 103 8.30 10.64 5.32
N LEU A 104 7.42 11.65 5.24
CA LEU A 104 6.57 11.86 4.06
C LEU A 104 7.34 12.03 2.75
N PRO A 105 8.44 12.82 2.68
CA PRO A 105 9.24 12.93 1.47
C PRO A 105 9.94 11.63 1.05
N LEU A 106 10.18 10.70 1.99
CA LEU A 106 10.81 9.41 1.67
C LEU A 106 9.93 8.57 0.74
N TYR A 107 8.62 8.56 0.95
CA TYR A 107 7.69 7.86 0.08
C TYR A 107 7.81 8.36 -1.36
N ILE A 108 7.78 9.68 -1.55
CA ILE A 108 7.90 10.29 -2.89
C ILE A 108 9.26 9.97 -3.53
N ALA A 109 10.35 10.07 -2.76
CA ALA A 109 11.69 9.76 -3.26
C ALA A 109 11.83 8.29 -3.71
N HIS A 110 10.96 7.41 -3.23
CA HIS A 110 10.86 5.99 -3.61
C HIS A 110 9.68 5.70 -4.56
N GLY A 111 9.11 6.73 -5.22
CA GLY A 111 8.07 6.54 -6.25
C GLY A 111 6.68 6.26 -5.73
N ILE A 112 6.46 6.38 -4.42
CA ILE A 112 5.17 6.13 -3.78
C ILE A 112 4.40 7.45 -3.73
N THR A 113 3.33 7.54 -4.53
CA THR A 113 2.52 8.75 -4.67
C THR A 113 1.27 8.74 -3.80
N THR A 114 0.90 7.59 -3.27
CA THR A 114 -0.23 7.43 -2.35
C THR A 114 0.11 6.44 -1.25
N ILE A 115 -0.28 6.75 -0.02
CA ILE A 115 -0.15 5.89 1.15
C ILE A 115 -1.50 5.75 1.87
N ARG A 116 -1.72 4.57 2.49
CA ARG A 116 -2.87 4.31 3.36
C ARG A 116 -2.40 4.09 4.79
N ASP A 117 -2.62 5.08 5.65
CA ASP A 117 -2.38 4.96 7.09
C ASP A 117 -3.45 4.08 7.74
N CYS A 118 -3.01 2.98 8.33
CA CYS A 118 -3.85 2.01 9.03
C CYS A 118 -3.95 2.29 10.54
N SER A 119 -3.87 3.55 10.92
CA SER A 119 -3.91 4.09 12.28
C SER A 119 -2.64 3.83 13.10
N GLY A 120 -2.20 4.86 13.77
CA GLY A 120 -1.24 4.82 14.86
C GLY A 120 -1.84 5.45 16.11
N ASP A 121 -1.00 6.14 16.89
CA ASP A 121 -1.45 6.87 18.08
C ASP A 121 -1.52 8.40 17.88
N LEU A 122 -1.54 8.83 16.61
CA LEU A 122 -1.64 10.24 16.18
C LEU A 122 -2.84 10.47 15.21
N PRO A 123 -4.04 9.93 15.47
CA PRO A 123 -5.12 9.93 14.48
C PRO A 123 -5.55 11.35 14.03
N GLU A 124 -5.67 12.30 14.95
CA GLU A 124 -6.06 13.67 14.64
C GLU A 124 -5.02 14.39 13.80
N GLN A 125 -3.73 14.19 14.13
CA GLN A 125 -2.62 14.78 13.39
C GLN A 125 -2.57 14.25 11.96
N VAL A 126 -2.75 12.94 11.77
CA VAL A 126 -2.73 12.29 10.45
C VAL A 126 -3.91 12.76 9.59
N LEU A 127 -5.11 12.91 10.17
CA LEU A 127 -6.26 13.55 9.50
C LEU A 127 -5.91 14.99 9.07
N GLY A 128 -5.27 15.76 9.95
CA GLY A 128 -4.80 17.10 9.63
C GLY A 128 -3.78 17.12 8.50
N TRP A 129 -2.80 16.21 8.50
CA TRP A 129 -1.80 16.10 7.43
C TRP A 129 -2.42 15.70 6.10
N ARG A 130 -3.40 14.79 6.08
CA ARG A 130 -4.16 14.46 4.88
C ARG A 130 -4.74 15.70 4.23
N ASP A 131 -5.40 16.53 5.04
CA ASP A 131 -6.03 17.75 4.57
C ASP A 131 -5.01 18.82 4.15
N GLU A 132 -3.88 18.95 4.85
CA GLU A 132 -2.77 19.84 4.50
C GLU A 132 -2.11 19.42 3.17
N ILE A 133 -1.88 18.13 2.96
CA ILE A 133 -1.34 17.58 1.71
C ILE A 133 -2.31 17.87 0.56
N ALA A 134 -3.61 17.63 0.77
CA ALA A 134 -4.64 17.88 -0.24
C ALA A 134 -4.72 19.35 -0.64
N ARG A 135 -4.44 20.29 0.29
CA ARG A 135 -4.36 21.74 0.02
C ARG A 135 -2.99 22.19 -0.50
N GLY A 136 -1.98 21.33 -0.51
CA GLY A 136 -0.61 21.66 -0.92
C GLY A 136 0.19 22.48 0.11
N THR A 137 -0.26 22.55 1.37
CA THR A 137 0.43 23.24 2.47
C THR A 137 1.41 22.36 3.23
N LEU A 138 1.28 21.03 3.11
CA LEU A 138 2.27 20.05 3.55
C LEU A 138 2.72 19.21 2.35
N PHE A 139 4.03 19.06 2.18
CA PHE A 139 4.59 18.23 1.11
C PHE A 139 4.59 16.76 1.54
N GLY A 140 3.93 15.91 0.77
CA GLY A 140 3.83 14.47 1.02
C GLY A 140 3.07 13.75 -0.09
N PRO A 141 3.06 12.39 -0.08
CA PRO A 141 2.22 11.61 -0.96
C PRO A 141 0.75 11.83 -0.60
N ARG A 142 -0.17 11.54 -1.51
CA ARG A 142 -1.59 11.48 -1.16
C ARG A 142 -1.78 10.55 0.02
N LEU A 143 -2.39 11.05 1.08
CA LEU A 143 -2.60 10.32 2.34
C LEU A 143 -4.07 9.94 2.47
N LEU A 144 -4.34 8.66 2.68
CA LEU A 144 -5.64 8.08 3.02
C LEU A 144 -5.52 7.52 4.44
N THR A 145 -6.50 7.73 5.30
CA THR A 145 -6.39 7.31 6.72
C THR A 145 -7.70 6.80 7.27
N SER A 146 -7.60 5.85 8.19
CA SER A 146 -8.73 5.37 9.00
C SER A 146 -9.03 6.28 10.21
N GLY A 147 -8.23 7.31 10.43
CA GLY A 147 -8.30 8.01 11.72
C GLY A 147 -7.94 7.08 12.88
N ALA A 148 -8.71 7.09 13.94
CA ALA A 148 -8.53 6.17 15.07
C ALA A 148 -9.07 4.77 14.73
N LYS A 149 -8.32 3.72 15.09
CA LYS A 149 -8.82 2.35 14.94
C LYS A 149 -9.79 1.98 16.07
N LEU A 150 -10.74 1.08 15.78
CA LEU A 150 -11.61 0.50 16.78
C LEU A 150 -10.93 -0.67 17.46
N GLU A 151 -10.98 -0.72 18.79
CA GLU A 151 -10.42 -1.79 19.61
C GLU A 151 -11.33 -2.02 20.85
N GLY A 152 -11.15 -3.13 21.54
CA GLY A 152 -11.87 -3.40 22.79
C GLY A 152 -11.44 -2.51 23.95
N ILE A 153 -12.08 -2.70 25.10
CA ILE A 153 -11.79 -1.94 26.33
C ILE A 153 -10.37 -2.24 26.83
N LYS A 154 -9.67 -1.21 27.28
CA LYS A 154 -8.26 -1.25 27.71
C LYS A 154 -7.33 -1.77 26.62
N PRO A 155 -7.31 -1.11 25.46
CA PRO A 155 -6.49 -1.51 24.33
C PRO A 155 -5.00 -1.47 24.68
N ILE A 156 -4.22 -2.33 24.04
CA ILE A 156 -2.76 -2.29 24.18
C ILE A 156 -2.13 -1.12 23.39
N TRP A 157 -2.85 -0.60 22.40
CA TRP A 157 -2.40 0.51 21.57
C TRP A 157 -3.12 1.81 21.98
N LYS A 158 -2.37 2.92 22.01
CA LYS A 158 -2.95 4.25 22.17
C LYS A 158 -3.60 4.73 20.86
N GLY A 159 -4.36 5.84 20.93
CA GLY A 159 -5.00 6.44 19.75
C GLY A 159 -6.15 5.61 19.18
N THR A 160 -6.83 4.84 20.01
CA THR A 160 -7.93 3.96 19.61
C THR A 160 -9.27 4.45 20.13
N ILE A 161 -10.35 4.09 19.45
CA ILE A 161 -11.71 4.22 19.96
C ILE A 161 -12.07 2.91 20.67
N GLU A 162 -12.28 2.99 22.01
CA GLU A 162 -12.64 1.84 22.81
C GLU A 162 -14.13 1.51 22.66
N VAL A 163 -14.42 0.24 22.34
CA VAL A 163 -15.79 -0.26 22.22
C VAL A 163 -16.00 -1.48 23.10
N GLY A 164 -16.95 -1.42 24.02
CA GLY A 164 -17.34 -2.50 24.94
C GLY A 164 -18.78 -2.96 24.77
N SER A 165 -19.55 -2.30 23.90
CA SER A 165 -20.93 -2.61 23.61
C SER A 165 -21.31 -2.28 22.17
N ARG A 166 -22.47 -2.78 21.70
CA ARG A 166 -23.00 -2.41 20.38
C ARG A 166 -23.27 -0.90 20.28
N ALA A 167 -23.72 -0.28 21.36
CA ALA A 167 -23.95 1.17 21.39
C ALA A 167 -22.64 1.97 21.22
N ASP A 168 -21.52 1.47 21.79
CA ASP A 168 -20.20 2.07 21.58
C ASP A 168 -19.77 1.96 20.13
N VAL A 169 -19.96 0.79 19.50
CA VAL A 169 -19.69 0.58 18.07
C VAL A 169 -20.51 1.55 17.23
N ASP A 170 -21.82 1.69 17.50
CA ASP A 170 -22.67 2.61 16.74
C ASP A 170 -22.18 4.06 16.84
N ARG A 171 -21.78 4.49 18.05
CA ARG A 171 -21.19 5.84 18.26
C ARG A 171 -19.85 5.98 17.55
N ALA A 172 -18.97 4.98 17.62
CA ALA A 172 -17.67 4.99 16.97
C ALA A 172 -17.82 5.14 15.45
N ILE A 173 -18.67 4.33 14.82
CA ILE A 173 -18.90 4.41 13.36
C ILE A 173 -19.54 5.76 12.95
N ALA A 174 -20.45 6.30 13.77
CA ALA A 174 -21.01 7.63 13.51
C ALA A 174 -19.95 8.74 13.63
N HIS A 175 -19.05 8.64 14.61
CA HIS A 175 -17.93 9.54 14.78
C HIS A 175 -16.96 9.48 13.56
N GLU A 176 -16.50 8.28 13.18
CA GLU A 176 -15.62 8.08 12.03
C GLU A 176 -16.20 8.69 10.73
N LYS A 177 -17.50 8.51 10.53
CA LYS A 177 -18.21 9.13 9.41
C LYS A 177 -18.24 10.66 9.50
N THR A 178 -18.36 11.21 10.69
CA THR A 178 -18.41 12.67 10.93
C THR A 178 -17.05 13.31 10.69
N VAL A 179 -15.96 12.70 11.16
CA VAL A 179 -14.59 13.20 10.93
C VAL A 179 -14.10 12.93 9.51
N GLY A 180 -14.85 12.12 8.74
CA GLY A 180 -14.61 11.91 7.32
C GLY A 180 -13.40 11.02 7.05
N VAL A 181 -13.25 9.93 7.78
CA VAL A 181 -12.19 8.93 7.49
C VAL A 181 -12.40 8.30 6.12
N ASP A 182 -11.32 7.85 5.50
CA ASP A 182 -11.38 7.20 4.19
C ASP A 182 -11.86 5.74 4.29
N PHE A 183 -11.67 5.10 5.45
CA PHE A 183 -12.10 3.73 5.77
C PHE A 183 -12.06 3.51 7.27
N VAL A 184 -12.54 2.37 7.77
CA VAL A 184 -12.48 1.98 9.18
C VAL A 184 -11.43 0.89 9.37
N LYS A 185 -10.54 1.06 10.34
CA LYS A 185 -9.61 0.02 10.81
C LYS A 185 -10.13 -0.59 12.10
N ILE A 186 -10.15 -1.93 12.18
CA ILE A 186 -10.55 -2.68 13.37
C ILE A 186 -9.42 -3.65 13.74
N THR A 187 -9.04 -3.68 15.03
CA THR A 187 -8.01 -4.57 15.55
C THR A 187 -8.61 -5.59 16.55
N ASP A 188 -7.85 -6.64 16.87
CA ASP A 188 -8.36 -7.85 17.53
C ASP A 188 -7.77 -8.14 18.91
N ASN A 189 -6.98 -7.20 19.49
CA ASN A 189 -6.22 -7.52 20.70
C ASN A 189 -7.08 -7.66 21.94
N THR A 190 -8.06 -6.77 22.13
CA THR A 190 -8.96 -6.77 23.30
C THR A 190 -10.44 -6.74 22.90
N LEU A 191 -10.74 -6.69 21.61
CA LEU A 191 -12.09 -6.58 21.09
C LEU A 191 -12.85 -7.92 21.23
N ASP A 192 -14.05 -7.86 21.81
CA ASP A 192 -14.96 -9.02 21.84
C ASP A 192 -15.30 -9.45 20.39
N PRO A 193 -15.19 -10.75 20.06
CA PRO A 193 -15.42 -11.25 18.70
C PRO A 193 -16.79 -10.89 18.14
N LYS A 194 -17.84 -10.94 18.97
CA LYS A 194 -19.21 -10.58 18.54
C LYS A 194 -19.32 -9.09 18.24
N LEU A 195 -18.56 -8.25 18.95
CA LEU A 195 -18.48 -6.82 18.66
C LEU A 195 -17.63 -6.56 17.42
N PHE A 196 -16.59 -7.35 17.17
CA PHE A 196 -15.82 -7.28 15.92
C PHE A 196 -16.73 -7.49 14.70
N LEU A 197 -17.45 -8.60 14.63
CA LEU A 197 -18.37 -8.90 13.54
C LEU A 197 -19.48 -7.84 13.41
N TYR A 198 -20.00 -7.36 14.54
CA TYR A 198 -20.98 -6.28 14.54
C TYR A 198 -20.38 -4.98 14.00
N ALA A 199 -19.17 -4.58 14.40
CA ALA A 199 -18.51 -3.38 13.94
C ALA A 199 -18.24 -3.42 12.42
N VAL A 200 -17.77 -4.57 11.91
CA VAL A 200 -17.59 -4.79 10.46
C VAL A 200 -18.90 -4.55 9.72
N SER A 201 -20.00 -5.16 10.18
CA SER A 201 -21.32 -5.04 9.54
C SER A 201 -21.88 -3.61 9.61
N ARG A 202 -21.66 -2.92 10.72
CA ARG A 202 -22.13 -1.53 10.93
C ARG A 202 -21.34 -0.52 10.07
N ALA A 203 -20.02 -0.66 10.00
CA ALA A 203 -19.19 0.17 9.14
C ALA A 203 -19.59 0.02 7.66
N ARG A 204 -19.80 -1.23 7.21
CA ARG A 204 -20.27 -1.51 5.86
C ARG A 204 -21.67 -0.91 5.60
N ALA A 205 -22.60 -1.05 6.53
CA ALA A 205 -23.94 -0.47 6.42
C ALA A 205 -23.89 1.07 6.36
N ALA A 206 -22.88 1.70 6.97
CA ALA A 206 -22.61 3.13 6.88
C ALA A 206 -21.94 3.57 5.57
N GLY A 207 -21.63 2.63 4.67
CA GLY A 207 -20.96 2.88 3.39
C GLY A 207 -19.43 2.98 3.49
N LEU A 208 -18.83 2.60 4.63
CA LEU A 208 -17.40 2.62 4.86
C LEU A 208 -16.77 1.25 4.54
N ARG A 209 -15.60 1.26 3.90
CA ARG A 209 -14.78 0.05 3.76
C ARG A 209 -14.16 -0.31 5.09
N VAL A 210 -13.91 -1.61 5.30
CA VAL A 210 -13.33 -2.11 6.55
C VAL A 210 -12.04 -2.84 6.26
N SER A 211 -10.98 -2.40 6.92
CA SER A 211 -9.67 -3.04 7.00
C SER A 211 -9.51 -3.63 8.41
N GLY A 212 -9.06 -4.86 8.55
CA GLY A 212 -9.02 -5.42 9.89
C GLY A 212 -8.12 -6.63 10.10
N HIS A 213 -7.83 -6.83 11.40
CA HIS A 213 -7.32 -8.07 11.95
C HIS A 213 -8.50 -8.93 12.38
N ILE A 214 -8.46 -10.22 12.11
CA ILE A 214 -9.57 -11.12 12.44
C ILE A 214 -9.29 -11.82 13.78
N PRO A 215 -10.14 -11.66 14.82
CA PRO A 215 -9.95 -12.32 16.11
C PRO A 215 -9.72 -13.83 15.98
N MET A 216 -8.91 -14.39 16.87
CA MET A 216 -8.67 -15.83 16.89
C MET A 216 -9.97 -16.61 17.12
N GLN A 217 -10.92 -16.02 17.84
CA GLN A 217 -12.23 -16.59 18.16
C GLN A 217 -13.22 -16.61 16.98
N ASP A 218 -12.96 -15.82 15.93
CA ASP A 218 -13.79 -15.78 14.73
C ASP A 218 -13.12 -16.54 13.60
N THR A 219 -13.90 -17.15 12.71
CA THR A 219 -13.37 -17.66 11.45
C THR A 219 -13.24 -16.52 10.41
N VAL A 220 -12.33 -16.69 9.48
CA VAL A 220 -12.21 -15.76 8.34
C VAL A 220 -13.52 -15.70 7.56
N GLY A 221 -14.21 -16.84 7.43
CA GLY A 221 -15.52 -16.91 6.80
C GLY A 221 -16.57 -16.01 7.45
N GLN A 222 -16.61 -15.93 8.78
CA GLN A 222 -17.52 -15.04 9.51
C GLN A 222 -17.22 -13.57 9.28
N ALA A 223 -15.93 -13.18 9.27
CA ALA A 223 -15.53 -11.81 8.96
C ALA A 223 -15.92 -11.41 7.52
N VAL A 224 -15.77 -12.33 6.55
CA VAL A 224 -16.19 -12.16 5.17
C VAL A 224 -17.70 -11.96 5.05
N ASP A 225 -18.48 -12.76 5.77
CA ASP A 225 -19.95 -12.64 5.77
C ASP A 225 -20.42 -11.35 6.44
N ALA A 226 -19.71 -10.88 7.47
CA ALA A 226 -19.93 -9.57 8.07
C ALA A 226 -19.60 -8.41 7.13
N GLY A 227 -18.75 -8.63 6.12
CA GLY A 227 -18.46 -7.68 5.06
C GLY A 227 -17.10 -6.96 5.17
N ILE A 228 -16.10 -7.60 5.76
CA ILE A 228 -14.72 -7.09 5.74
C ILE A 228 -14.26 -6.83 4.31
N SER A 229 -13.59 -5.72 4.06
CA SER A 229 -13.16 -5.30 2.71
C SER A 229 -11.70 -5.64 2.42
N SER A 230 -10.85 -5.65 3.44
CA SER A 230 -9.47 -6.14 3.34
C SER A 230 -9.03 -6.82 4.63
N ILE A 231 -8.26 -7.90 4.48
CA ILE A 231 -7.58 -8.62 5.54
C ILE A 231 -6.13 -8.13 5.55
N GLU A 232 -5.71 -7.59 6.68
CA GLU A 232 -4.35 -7.10 6.86
C GLU A 232 -3.49 -8.21 7.46
N HIS A 233 -2.25 -8.32 6.99
CA HIS A 233 -1.29 -9.39 7.31
C HIS A 233 -1.70 -10.78 6.80
N LEU A 234 -0.74 -11.45 6.18
CA LEU A 234 -0.98 -12.71 5.50
C LEU A 234 -1.35 -13.86 6.45
N ASP A 235 -0.92 -13.76 7.72
CA ASP A 235 -1.24 -14.71 8.78
C ASP A 235 -2.74 -14.90 8.97
N TYR A 236 -3.53 -13.82 8.92
CA TYR A 236 -4.98 -13.92 9.04
C TYR A 236 -5.62 -14.61 7.83
N ALA A 237 -5.07 -14.40 6.63
CA ALA A 237 -5.53 -15.11 5.44
C ALA A 237 -5.12 -16.60 5.46
N TYR A 238 -3.94 -16.92 6.05
CA TYR A 238 -3.46 -18.28 6.21
C TYR A 238 -4.43 -19.12 7.03
N LYS A 239 -5.01 -18.56 8.11
CA LYS A 239 -5.99 -19.23 8.99
C LYS A 239 -7.18 -19.77 8.21
N ALA A 240 -7.63 -19.10 7.14
CA ALA A 240 -8.75 -19.56 6.30
C ALA A 240 -8.50 -20.91 5.60
N GLY A 241 -7.23 -21.30 5.45
CA GLY A 241 -6.83 -22.57 4.85
C GLY A 241 -6.75 -23.75 5.83
N VAL A 242 -7.19 -23.57 7.08
CA VAL A 242 -7.08 -24.61 8.12
C VAL A 242 -8.37 -25.43 8.17
N LYS A 243 -8.27 -26.77 8.10
CA LYS A 243 -9.45 -27.67 8.13
C LYS A 243 -10.36 -27.44 9.33
N ASP A 244 -9.76 -27.30 10.50
CA ASP A 244 -10.47 -27.22 11.77
C ASP A 244 -10.53 -25.79 12.30
N GLU A 245 -10.49 -24.75 11.43
CA GLU A 245 -10.52 -23.35 11.83
C GLU A 245 -11.63 -23.05 12.83
N ALA A 246 -12.85 -23.52 12.56
CA ALA A 246 -14.00 -23.29 13.43
C ALA A 246 -13.88 -23.97 14.81
N ALA A 247 -13.30 -25.17 14.86
CA ALA A 247 -13.05 -25.88 16.11
C ALA A 247 -11.97 -25.17 16.94
N ILE A 248 -10.87 -24.74 16.29
CA ILE A 248 -9.80 -23.97 16.95
C ILE A 248 -10.34 -22.66 17.50
N ALA A 249 -11.13 -21.91 16.73
CA ALA A 249 -11.76 -20.66 17.16
C ALA A 249 -12.68 -20.88 18.37
N THR A 250 -13.48 -21.96 18.35
CA THR A 250 -14.39 -22.33 19.46
C THR A 250 -13.62 -22.75 20.71
N ASP A 251 -12.56 -23.55 20.56
CA ASP A 251 -11.74 -23.99 21.69
C ASP A 251 -11.00 -22.83 22.34
N PHE A 252 -10.48 -21.92 21.53
CA PHE A 252 -9.81 -20.71 21.99
C PHE A 252 -10.79 -19.76 22.70
N ALA A 253 -11.98 -19.54 22.12
CA ALA A 253 -13.03 -18.71 22.71
C ALA A 253 -13.51 -19.25 24.08
N ALA A 254 -13.53 -20.57 24.25
CA ALA A 254 -13.90 -21.24 25.49
C ALA A 254 -12.73 -21.35 26.50
N GLY A 255 -11.55 -20.87 26.17
CA GLY A 255 -10.35 -21.00 27.03
C GLY A 255 -9.84 -22.42 27.20
N ARG A 256 -10.23 -23.34 26.30
CA ARG A 256 -9.75 -24.75 26.34
C ARG A 256 -8.33 -24.88 25.82
N ILE A 257 -7.90 -23.96 24.97
CA ILE A 257 -6.54 -23.85 24.45
C ILE A 257 -6.04 -22.42 24.57
N ASP A 258 -4.75 -22.25 24.76
CA ASP A 258 -4.09 -20.94 24.72
C ASP A 258 -3.71 -20.52 23.28
N ARG A 259 -3.17 -19.29 23.11
CA ARG A 259 -2.76 -18.78 21.80
C ARG A 259 -1.62 -19.61 21.18
N GLY A 260 -0.71 -20.13 21.99
CA GLY A 260 0.38 -20.97 21.52
C GLY A 260 -0.12 -22.27 20.91
N GLU A 261 -1.07 -22.94 21.58
CA GLU A 261 -1.69 -24.16 21.05
C GLU A 261 -2.57 -23.85 19.82
N ALA A 262 -3.33 -22.75 19.83
CA ALA A 262 -4.10 -22.35 18.67
C ALA A 262 -3.19 -22.14 17.43
N ASN A 263 -2.07 -21.45 17.58
CA ASN A 263 -1.10 -21.24 16.50
C ASN A 263 -0.49 -22.56 16.02
N ARG A 264 -0.12 -23.49 16.94
CA ARG A 264 0.40 -24.82 16.53
C ARG A 264 -0.63 -25.61 15.73
N ARG A 265 -1.91 -25.57 16.15
CA ARG A 265 -3.00 -26.25 15.41
C ARG A 265 -3.26 -25.61 14.05
N ILE A 266 -3.17 -24.27 13.94
CA ILE A 266 -3.26 -23.57 12.66
C ILE A 266 -2.15 -24.01 11.73
N ASP A 267 -0.90 -24.03 12.21
CA ASP A 267 0.26 -24.42 11.40
C ASP A 267 0.19 -25.87 10.92
N SER A 268 -0.21 -26.78 11.80
CA SER A 268 -0.32 -28.22 11.47
C SER A 268 -1.60 -28.58 10.70
N GLY A 269 -2.66 -27.76 10.83
CA GLY A 269 -3.96 -28.00 10.21
C GLY A 269 -4.15 -27.38 8.83
N PHE A 270 -3.17 -26.65 8.32
CA PHE A 270 -3.26 -26.05 7.00
C PHE A 270 -3.38 -27.12 5.90
N ASP A 271 -4.39 -26.96 5.04
CA ASP A 271 -4.71 -27.86 3.95
C ASP A 271 -4.93 -27.11 2.65
N PRO A 272 -4.14 -27.38 1.60
CA PRO A 272 -4.24 -26.67 0.33
C PRO A 272 -5.62 -26.74 -0.35
N ALA A 273 -6.36 -27.83 -0.16
CA ALA A 273 -7.70 -27.98 -0.74
C ALA A 273 -8.71 -27.06 -0.02
N THR A 274 -8.67 -27.05 1.32
CA THR A 274 -9.46 -26.12 2.15
C THR A 274 -9.11 -24.66 1.82
N ALA A 275 -7.83 -24.34 1.71
CA ALA A 275 -7.34 -23.01 1.35
C ALA A 275 -7.88 -22.56 -0.03
N THR A 276 -7.87 -23.45 -1.02
CA THR A 276 -8.37 -23.13 -2.37
C THR A 276 -9.85 -22.73 -2.33
N VAL A 277 -10.69 -23.45 -1.58
CA VAL A 277 -12.11 -23.14 -1.42
C VAL A 277 -12.28 -21.80 -0.69
N ALA A 278 -11.57 -21.61 0.41
CA ALA A 278 -11.65 -20.38 1.20
C ALA A 278 -11.21 -19.15 0.39
N TYR A 279 -10.10 -19.24 -0.32
CA TYR A 279 -9.58 -18.12 -1.13
C TYR A 279 -10.48 -17.81 -2.33
N SER A 280 -11.08 -18.83 -2.96
CA SER A 280 -12.11 -18.60 -3.99
C SER A 280 -13.32 -17.84 -3.43
N ARG A 281 -13.68 -18.09 -2.18
CA ARG A 281 -14.74 -17.32 -1.50
C ARG A 281 -14.32 -15.89 -1.22
N LEU A 282 -13.08 -15.63 -0.77
CA LEU A 282 -12.54 -14.27 -0.62
C LEU A 282 -12.65 -13.50 -1.95
N ALA A 283 -12.18 -14.10 -3.03
CA ALA A 283 -12.24 -13.50 -4.37
C ALA A 283 -13.68 -13.21 -4.81
N ALA A 284 -14.60 -14.17 -4.67
CA ALA A 284 -16.01 -14.02 -5.03
C ALA A 284 -16.72 -12.92 -4.22
N LYS A 285 -16.29 -12.65 -2.99
CA LYS A 285 -16.80 -11.58 -2.13
C LYS A 285 -16.07 -10.25 -2.30
N GLY A 286 -15.05 -10.19 -3.16
CA GLY A 286 -14.25 -8.99 -3.41
C GLY A 286 -13.43 -8.54 -2.19
N VAL A 287 -12.99 -9.49 -1.36
CA VAL A 287 -12.12 -9.22 -0.22
C VAL A 287 -10.67 -9.15 -0.71
N PHE A 288 -9.97 -8.09 -0.34
CA PHE A 288 -8.57 -7.89 -0.63
C PHE A 288 -7.70 -8.44 0.50
N VAL A 289 -6.43 -8.74 0.20
CA VAL A 289 -5.44 -9.13 1.21
C VAL A 289 -4.22 -8.23 1.09
N THR A 290 -3.78 -7.64 2.20
CA THR A 290 -2.53 -6.86 2.30
C THR A 290 -1.52 -7.71 3.07
N PRO A 291 -0.55 -8.37 2.40
CA PRO A 291 0.32 -9.37 3.03
C PRO A 291 1.25 -8.84 4.10
N THR A 292 1.85 -7.66 3.91
CA THR A 292 2.90 -7.07 4.76
C THR A 292 4.03 -8.06 5.05
N LEU A 293 4.53 -8.70 3.99
CA LEU A 293 5.55 -9.74 4.13
C LEU A 293 6.88 -9.19 4.60
N ASN A 294 7.19 -7.91 4.28
CA ASN A 294 8.49 -7.33 4.63
C ASN A 294 8.67 -7.25 6.15
N ILE A 295 7.70 -6.69 6.87
CA ILE A 295 7.77 -6.66 8.34
C ILE A 295 7.72 -8.06 8.95
N SER A 296 6.93 -8.98 8.36
CA SER A 296 6.86 -10.37 8.80
C SER A 296 8.21 -11.08 8.62
N HIS A 297 8.88 -10.86 7.46
CA HIS A 297 10.23 -11.36 7.19
C HIS A 297 11.25 -10.80 8.18
N ILE A 298 11.28 -9.49 8.38
CA ILE A 298 12.20 -8.83 9.31
C ILE A 298 12.02 -9.39 10.72
N THR A 299 10.78 -9.44 11.22
CA THR A 299 10.50 -9.93 12.57
C THR A 299 10.78 -11.42 12.75
N ALA A 300 10.57 -12.20 11.70
CA ALA A 300 10.93 -13.62 11.74
C ALA A 300 12.45 -13.84 11.86
N HIS A 301 13.26 -12.94 11.28
CA HIS A 301 14.71 -13.10 11.14
C HIS A 301 15.56 -12.10 11.95
N LEU A 302 14.97 -11.44 12.97
CA LEU A 302 15.71 -10.51 13.86
C LEU A 302 16.87 -11.18 14.63
N ASP A 303 16.88 -12.50 14.74
CA ASP A 303 17.97 -13.30 15.34
C ASP A 303 19.21 -13.37 14.44
N THR A 304 19.04 -13.36 13.12
CA THR A 304 20.12 -13.51 12.13
C THR A 304 20.49 -12.19 11.45
N SER A 305 19.55 -11.27 11.34
CA SER A 305 19.73 -9.98 10.65
C SER A 305 20.34 -8.93 11.55
N LYS A 306 21.43 -8.29 11.11
CA LYS A 306 22.12 -7.24 11.85
C LYS A 306 21.79 -5.87 11.25
N HIS A 307 20.81 -5.20 11.82
CA HIS A 307 20.31 -3.91 11.35
C HIS A 307 21.04 -2.68 11.90
N ALA A 308 22.00 -2.84 12.82
CA ALA A 308 22.68 -1.72 13.48
C ALA A 308 23.37 -0.74 12.50
N ASN A 309 23.75 -1.23 11.32
CA ASN A 309 24.43 -0.45 10.29
C ASN A 309 23.60 -0.24 9.02
N ASP A 310 22.29 -0.42 9.09
CA ASP A 310 21.42 -0.19 7.94
C ASP A 310 21.52 1.29 7.50
N PRO A 311 21.83 1.56 6.23
CA PRO A 311 21.99 2.94 5.76
C PRO A 311 20.69 3.76 5.88
N TYR A 312 19.54 3.11 5.91
CA TYR A 312 18.23 3.77 6.06
C TYR A 312 17.97 4.30 7.47
N LEU A 313 18.69 3.83 8.50
CA LEU A 313 18.62 4.42 9.84
C LEU A 313 18.96 5.91 9.84
N ALA A 314 19.72 6.39 8.86
CA ALA A 314 20.02 7.81 8.68
C ALA A 314 18.79 8.68 8.36
N TYR A 315 17.66 8.08 8.02
CA TYR A 315 16.40 8.77 7.72
C TYR A 315 15.36 8.64 8.83
N ILE A 316 15.64 7.84 9.86
CA ILE A 316 14.71 7.57 10.96
C ILE A 316 15.16 8.34 12.20
N GLY A 317 14.29 9.21 12.71
CA GLY A 317 14.57 10.00 13.90
C GLY A 317 14.83 9.16 15.15
N PRO A 318 15.55 9.69 16.14
CA PRO A 318 15.97 8.94 17.33
C PRO A 318 14.78 8.46 18.17
N GLY A 319 13.70 9.22 18.24
CA GLY A 319 12.48 8.83 18.93
C GLY A 319 11.77 7.66 18.26
N LEU A 320 11.60 7.72 16.94
CA LEU A 320 11.04 6.61 16.16
C LEU A 320 11.92 5.36 16.26
N ARG A 321 13.24 5.49 16.18
CA ARG A 321 14.18 4.36 16.35
C ARG A 321 14.04 3.70 17.72
N LYS A 322 13.81 4.47 18.79
CA LYS A 322 13.57 3.93 20.13
C LYS A 322 12.33 3.05 20.17
N THR A 323 11.33 3.31 19.33
CA THR A 323 10.13 2.47 19.26
C THR A 323 10.41 1.05 18.73
N TYR A 324 11.58 0.82 18.11
CA TYR A 324 11.97 -0.49 17.59
C TYR A 324 12.43 -1.47 18.68
N ASP A 325 12.84 -0.95 19.84
CA ASP A 325 13.49 -1.73 20.92
C ASP A 325 12.63 -2.89 21.40
N TRP A 326 11.31 -2.74 21.46
CA TRP A 326 10.43 -3.78 21.99
C TRP A 326 10.46 -5.08 21.17
N ARG A 327 10.52 -5.00 19.83
CA ARG A 327 10.65 -6.19 18.96
C ARG A 327 12.03 -6.80 19.06
N ILE A 328 13.06 -5.98 19.14
CA ILE A 328 14.45 -6.42 19.30
C ILE A 328 14.60 -7.17 20.62
N GLN A 329 14.11 -6.62 21.74
CA GLN A 329 14.15 -7.25 23.05
C GLN A 329 13.38 -8.57 23.06
N ARG A 330 12.19 -8.59 22.47
CA ARG A 330 11.39 -9.81 22.36
C ARG A 330 12.10 -10.89 21.52
N ALA A 331 12.75 -10.53 20.44
CA ALA A 331 13.50 -11.48 19.62
C ALA A 331 14.73 -12.04 20.36
N ALA A 332 15.41 -11.20 21.16
CA ALA A 332 16.59 -11.57 21.92
C ALA A 332 16.34 -12.60 23.04
N THR A 333 15.10 -12.76 23.48
CA THR A 333 14.71 -13.73 24.51
C THR A 333 14.22 -15.07 23.95
N ALA A 334 14.13 -15.20 22.64
CA ALA A 334 13.62 -16.41 21.99
C ALA A 334 14.61 -17.58 22.09
N THR A 335 14.09 -18.76 22.37
CA THR A 335 14.85 -20.01 22.34
C THR A 335 15.14 -20.44 20.89
N PRO A 336 16.15 -21.29 20.64
CA PRO A 336 16.40 -21.82 19.29
C PRO A 336 15.17 -22.50 18.65
N ALA A 337 14.39 -23.24 19.43
CA ALA A 337 13.18 -23.89 18.93
C ALA A 337 12.07 -22.88 18.53
N GLU A 338 11.94 -21.77 19.25
CA GLU A 338 11.01 -20.70 18.89
C GLU A 338 11.47 -19.94 17.66
N ILE A 339 12.80 -19.79 17.48
CA ILE A 339 13.39 -19.18 16.27
C ILE A 339 13.08 -20.04 15.05
N ASP A 340 13.38 -21.36 15.12
CA ASP A 340 13.11 -22.29 14.02
C ASP A 340 11.61 -22.35 13.67
N ALA A 341 10.74 -22.39 14.70
CA ALA A 341 9.29 -22.38 14.52
C ALA A 341 8.83 -21.08 13.81
N ARG A 342 9.38 -19.93 14.18
CA ARG A 342 9.07 -18.62 13.59
C ARG A 342 9.52 -18.51 12.14
N HIS A 343 10.73 -18.97 11.81
CA HIS A 343 11.22 -19.05 10.43
C HIS A 343 10.33 -19.93 9.58
N GLY A 344 10.06 -21.17 10.06
CA GLY A 344 9.20 -22.11 9.35
C GLY A 344 7.76 -21.63 9.19
N HIS A 345 7.21 -20.91 10.18
CA HIS A 345 5.90 -20.29 10.08
C HIS A 345 5.88 -19.23 8.97
N PHE A 346 6.86 -18.31 8.97
CA PHE A 346 6.97 -17.28 7.93
C PHE A 346 6.99 -17.89 6.52
N ASP A 347 7.81 -18.91 6.29
CA ASP A 347 7.91 -19.57 4.98
C ASP A 347 6.59 -20.23 4.54
N ARG A 348 5.86 -20.86 5.48
CA ARG A 348 4.53 -21.44 5.19
C ARG A 348 3.52 -20.37 4.84
N VAL A 349 3.46 -19.29 5.63
CA VAL A 349 2.54 -18.18 5.41
C VAL A 349 2.86 -17.48 4.09
N ALA A 350 4.11 -17.14 3.81
CA ALA A 350 4.52 -16.52 2.54
C ALA A 350 4.20 -17.42 1.33
N GLY A 351 4.29 -18.74 1.50
CA GLY A 351 4.00 -19.74 0.48
C GLY A 351 2.55 -19.77 -0.02
N ILE A 352 1.58 -19.17 0.71
CA ILE A 352 0.19 -19.11 0.22
C ILE A 352 -0.05 -18.01 -0.83
N LEU A 353 0.89 -17.08 -1.00
CA LEU A 353 0.72 -15.94 -1.90
C LEU A 353 0.30 -16.33 -3.33
N PRO A 354 0.96 -17.33 -3.99
CA PRO A 354 0.50 -17.79 -5.29
C PRO A 354 -0.86 -18.50 -5.27
N MET A 355 -1.27 -19.06 -4.13
CA MET A 355 -2.59 -19.68 -3.99
C MET A 355 -3.70 -18.63 -3.99
N LEU A 356 -3.52 -17.54 -3.24
CA LEU A 356 -4.41 -16.37 -3.26
C LEU A 356 -4.53 -15.80 -4.67
N GLN A 357 -3.39 -15.60 -5.36
CA GLN A 357 -3.37 -15.07 -6.72
C GLN A 357 -4.11 -15.99 -7.71
N ARG A 358 -3.90 -17.31 -7.66
CA ARG A 358 -4.62 -18.27 -8.51
C ARG A 358 -6.12 -18.33 -8.23
N ALA A 359 -6.52 -18.14 -6.99
CA ALA A 359 -7.93 -18.06 -6.60
C ALA A 359 -8.61 -16.76 -7.02
N GLY A 360 -7.87 -15.78 -7.55
CA GLY A 360 -8.38 -14.48 -7.98
C GLY A 360 -8.53 -13.45 -6.85
N VAL A 361 -7.93 -13.69 -5.69
CA VAL A 361 -7.88 -12.70 -4.60
C VAL A 361 -6.97 -11.56 -5.01
N THR A 362 -7.45 -10.33 -4.90
CA THR A 362 -6.63 -9.15 -5.15
C THR A 362 -5.65 -8.92 -4.00
N ILE A 363 -4.36 -9.09 -4.30
CA ILE A 363 -3.26 -8.79 -3.40
C ILE A 363 -2.97 -7.30 -3.50
N MET A 364 -2.89 -6.62 -2.36
CA MET A 364 -2.68 -5.19 -2.24
C MET A 364 -1.35 -4.94 -1.51
N ALA A 365 -0.37 -4.34 -2.18
CA ALA A 365 0.93 -4.10 -1.59
C ALA A 365 0.84 -3.09 -0.44
N GLY A 366 1.44 -3.44 0.68
CA GLY A 366 1.52 -2.60 1.87
C GLY A 366 2.60 -3.13 2.80
N THR A 367 3.34 -2.22 3.43
CA THR A 367 4.56 -2.54 4.17
C THR A 367 4.31 -2.84 5.65
N ASP A 368 3.39 -2.12 6.27
CA ASP A 368 3.28 -1.95 7.72
C ASP A 368 4.38 -1.04 8.31
N ALA A 369 5.11 -0.29 7.45
CA ALA A 369 6.20 0.58 7.86
C ALA A 369 5.74 1.71 8.80
N GLY A 370 6.60 2.08 9.74
CA GLY A 370 6.36 3.18 10.67
C GLY A 370 6.88 2.92 12.08
N PHE A 371 6.27 3.60 13.06
CA PHE A 371 6.62 3.41 14.47
C PHE A 371 6.33 1.96 14.92
N LEU A 372 7.12 1.45 15.86
CA LEU A 372 7.07 0.08 16.40
C LEU A 372 7.47 -1.03 15.40
N ASN A 373 7.46 -0.79 14.10
CA ASN A 373 7.79 -1.79 13.09
C ASN A 373 9.28 -1.72 12.73
N SER A 374 10.07 -2.37 13.61
CA SER A 374 11.53 -2.33 13.61
C SER A 374 12.10 -2.66 12.23
N PHE A 375 12.89 -1.72 11.68
CA PHE A 375 13.65 -1.87 10.44
C PHE A 375 12.82 -2.03 9.15
N ASP A 376 11.50 -1.92 9.23
CA ASP A 376 10.67 -1.76 8.04
C ASP A 376 10.57 -0.26 7.71
N TYR A 377 11.38 0.15 6.74
CA TYR A 377 11.63 1.57 6.50
C TYR A 377 10.61 2.17 5.54
N PRO A 378 9.98 3.32 5.89
CA PRO A 378 9.09 4.05 4.99
C PRO A 378 9.72 4.33 3.62
N GLY A 379 8.98 4.07 2.58
CA GLY A 379 9.42 4.22 1.20
C GLY A 379 10.13 3.00 0.65
N ILE A 380 11.36 2.71 1.10
CA ILE A 380 12.13 1.59 0.56
C ILE A 380 11.51 0.23 0.89
N GLY A 381 10.82 0.10 2.01
CA GLY A 381 10.15 -1.13 2.43
C GLY A 381 9.17 -1.66 1.39
N LEU A 382 8.50 -0.79 0.62
CA LEU A 382 7.60 -1.25 -0.44
C LEU A 382 8.35 -2.01 -1.55
N HIS A 383 9.57 -1.59 -1.90
CA HIS A 383 10.36 -2.32 -2.88
C HIS A 383 10.86 -3.66 -2.36
N ASP A 384 11.08 -3.78 -1.04
CA ASP A 384 11.41 -5.04 -0.37
C ASP A 384 10.18 -5.96 -0.36
N GLU A 385 9.01 -5.42 -0.06
CA GLU A 385 7.73 -6.13 -0.13
C GLU A 385 7.48 -6.72 -1.53
N LEU A 386 7.65 -5.92 -2.59
CA LEU A 386 7.50 -6.40 -3.97
C LEU A 386 8.54 -7.47 -4.35
N ALA A 387 9.77 -7.35 -3.84
CA ALA A 387 10.80 -8.36 -4.05
C ALA A 387 10.44 -9.68 -3.39
N LEU A 388 9.87 -9.65 -2.17
CA LEU A 388 9.34 -10.83 -1.48
C LEU A 388 8.17 -11.45 -2.25
N TYR A 389 7.25 -10.66 -2.79
CA TYR A 389 6.17 -11.19 -3.61
C TYR A 389 6.69 -12.02 -4.78
N VAL A 390 7.70 -11.52 -5.49
CA VAL A 390 8.32 -12.26 -6.60
C VAL A 390 9.09 -13.47 -6.10
N LYS A 391 9.82 -13.37 -4.98
CA LYS A 391 10.52 -14.50 -4.34
C LYS A 391 9.56 -15.63 -4.00
N TYR A 392 8.36 -15.31 -3.53
CA TYR A 392 7.33 -16.28 -3.14
C TYR A 392 6.32 -16.60 -4.26
N GLY A 393 6.65 -16.29 -5.52
CA GLY A 393 6.02 -16.89 -6.69
C GLY A 393 5.02 -16.02 -7.46
N LEU A 394 4.92 -14.72 -7.16
CA LEU A 394 4.24 -13.78 -8.06
C LEU A 394 5.17 -13.41 -9.22
N THR A 395 4.58 -13.13 -10.39
CA THR A 395 5.34 -12.52 -11.48
C THR A 395 5.64 -11.04 -11.18
N PRO A 396 6.68 -10.43 -11.78
CA PRO A 396 6.94 -8.99 -11.64
C PRO A 396 5.73 -8.12 -12.00
N SER A 397 4.95 -8.50 -13.01
CA SER A 397 3.71 -7.80 -13.38
C SER A 397 2.65 -7.86 -12.27
N GLN A 398 2.44 -9.02 -11.66
CA GLN A 398 1.50 -9.18 -10.54
C GLN A 398 1.94 -8.36 -9.31
N ALA A 399 3.24 -8.36 -9.00
CA ALA A 399 3.80 -7.53 -7.94
C ALA A 399 3.61 -6.03 -8.23
N LEU A 400 3.86 -5.57 -9.46
CA LEU A 400 3.60 -4.18 -9.86
C LEU A 400 2.10 -3.84 -9.78
N ALA A 401 1.22 -4.73 -10.24
CA ALA A 401 -0.22 -4.51 -10.18
C ALA A 401 -0.72 -4.36 -8.73
N SER A 402 -0.14 -5.10 -7.78
CA SER A 402 -0.49 -4.98 -6.36
C SER A 402 -0.15 -3.60 -5.77
N ALA A 403 0.92 -2.95 -6.25
CA ALA A 403 1.36 -1.64 -5.80
C ALA A 403 0.87 -0.46 -6.67
N THR A 404 0.11 -0.72 -7.74
CA THR A 404 -0.35 0.36 -8.62
C THR A 404 -1.86 0.34 -8.83
N ARG A 405 -2.46 -0.84 -8.96
CA ARG A 405 -3.88 -1.03 -9.32
C ARG A 405 -4.76 -1.42 -8.14
N ALA A 406 -4.23 -2.23 -7.22
CA ALA A 406 -5.02 -2.79 -6.12
C ALA A 406 -5.56 -1.70 -5.17
N GLY A 407 -4.75 -0.71 -4.81
CA GLY A 407 -5.18 0.42 -4.00
C GLY A 407 -6.33 1.22 -4.64
N PRO A 408 -6.17 1.72 -5.89
CA PRO A 408 -7.27 2.36 -6.62
C PRO A 408 -8.51 1.48 -6.73
N ALA A 409 -8.38 0.19 -6.97
CA ALA A 409 -9.51 -0.73 -7.04
C ALA A 409 -10.22 -0.86 -5.69
N TRP A 410 -9.45 -0.94 -4.59
CA TRP A 410 -10.02 -1.00 -3.25
C TRP A 410 -10.83 0.25 -2.90
N PHE A 411 -10.39 1.43 -3.33
CA PHE A 411 -11.12 2.69 -3.11
C PHE A 411 -12.19 2.99 -4.18
N GLY A 412 -12.26 2.20 -5.27
CA GLY A 412 -13.20 2.45 -6.38
C GLY A 412 -12.77 3.62 -7.28
N GLU A 413 -11.46 3.88 -7.38
CA GLU A 413 -10.87 5.01 -8.09
C GLU A 413 -10.08 4.60 -9.37
N MET A 414 -10.43 3.47 -9.96
CA MET A 414 -9.76 2.97 -11.16
C MET A 414 -9.95 3.87 -12.39
N ASP A 415 -10.93 4.73 -12.39
CA ASP A 415 -11.12 5.78 -13.41
C ASP A 415 -10.06 6.90 -13.31
N ARG A 416 -9.47 7.11 -12.11
CA ARG A 416 -8.51 8.19 -11.82
C ARG A 416 -7.07 7.72 -11.72
N TYR A 417 -6.81 6.49 -11.27
CA TYR A 417 -5.48 5.95 -10.95
C TYR A 417 -5.25 4.56 -11.55
N GLY A 418 -4.11 3.96 -11.28
CA GLY A 418 -3.83 2.55 -11.54
C GLY A 418 -3.34 2.20 -12.95
N SER A 419 -3.34 3.12 -13.89
CA SER A 419 -2.75 2.94 -15.23
C SER A 419 -2.44 4.29 -15.88
N ILE A 420 -1.61 4.27 -16.92
CA ILE A 420 -1.25 5.45 -17.72
C ILE A 420 -2.24 5.58 -18.86
N ALA A 421 -3.28 6.40 -18.65
CA ALA A 421 -4.33 6.61 -19.64
C ALA A 421 -4.85 8.05 -19.60
N GLN A 422 -5.39 8.53 -20.71
CA GLN A 422 -6.02 9.85 -20.80
C GLN A 422 -7.16 9.98 -19.78
N GLY A 423 -7.23 11.12 -19.10
CA GLY A 423 -8.22 11.43 -18.06
C GLY A 423 -7.76 11.06 -16.65
N LYS A 424 -6.71 10.26 -16.49
CA LYS A 424 -6.17 9.87 -15.19
C LYS A 424 -5.21 10.90 -14.60
N VAL A 425 -5.01 10.84 -13.31
CA VAL A 425 -4.04 11.68 -12.58
C VAL A 425 -2.64 11.36 -13.08
N ALA A 426 -1.84 12.40 -13.27
CA ALA A 426 -0.45 12.32 -13.69
C ALA A 426 0.46 12.01 -12.47
N ASP A 427 0.27 10.83 -11.90
CA ASP A 427 1.11 10.22 -10.89
C ASP A 427 1.90 9.08 -11.57
N LEU A 428 3.19 9.33 -11.84
CA LEU A 428 4.00 8.50 -12.72
C LEU A 428 5.39 8.30 -12.14
N VAL A 429 6.00 7.14 -12.42
CA VAL A 429 7.40 6.86 -12.05
C VAL A 429 8.17 6.45 -13.29
N LEU A 430 9.24 7.16 -13.59
CA LEU A 430 10.19 6.85 -14.65
C LEU A 430 11.35 6.06 -14.07
N LEU A 431 11.57 4.85 -14.60
CA LEU A 431 12.59 3.91 -14.15
C LEU A 431 13.70 3.78 -15.18
N ASP A 432 14.95 3.70 -14.74
CA ASP A 432 16.12 3.48 -15.61
C ASP A 432 16.17 2.05 -16.18
N ARG A 433 15.48 1.07 -15.56
CA ARG A 433 15.51 -0.35 -15.93
C ARG A 433 14.11 -0.95 -16.00
N ASN A 434 13.98 -2.05 -16.74
CA ASN A 434 12.71 -2.73 -16.97
C ASN A 434 12.20 -3.48 -15.73
N PRO A 435 11.07 -3.05 -15.13
CA PRO A 435 10.53 -3.70 -13.93
C PRO A 435 9.82 -5.03 -14.22
N LEU A 436 9.47 -5.33 -15.48
CA LEU A 436 8.91 -6.63 -15.88
C LEU A 436 10.00 -7.70 -16.00
N GLN A 437 11.25 -7.31 -16.30
CA GLN A 437 12.39 -8.24 -16.32
C GLN A 437 12.92 -8.51 -14.92
N SER A 438 12.90 -7.50 -14.06
CA SER A 438 13.32 -7.63 -12.66
C SER A 438 12.58 -6.62 -11.80
N ILE A 439 11.86 -7.10 -10.80
CA ILE A 439 11.13 -6.23 -9.87
C ILE A 439 12.07 -5.28 -9.12
N ALA A 440 13.34 -5.65 -8.91
CA ALA A 440 14.35 -4.79 -8.32
C ALA A 440 14.60 -3.49 -9.13
N ALA A 441 14.18 -3.44 -10.39
CA ALA A 441 14.24 -2.23 -11.21
C ALA A 441 13.33 -1.10 -10.70
N THR A 442 12.32 -1.40 -9.89
CA THR A 442 11.48 -0.38 -9.23
C THR A 442 12.27 0.57 -8.33
N ARG A 443 13.45 0.16 -7.86
CA ARG A 443 14.39 1.02 -7.10
C ARG A 443 15.18 1.98 -7.98
N ALA A 444 15.26 1.74 -9.29
CA ALA A 444 16.05 2.54 -10.24
C ALA A 444 15.25 3.75 -10.72
N ILE A 445 14.80 4.57 -9.79
CA ILE A 445 13.92 5.72 -10.04
C ILE A 445 14.73 6.88 -10.61
N ARG A 446 14.37 7.31 -11.82
CA ARG A 446 14.92 8.48 -12.47
C ARG A 446 14.13 9.74 -12.16
N MET A 447 12.81 9.62 -12.10
CA MET A 447 11.89 10.73 -11.91
C MET A 447 10.59 10.23 -11.30
N VAL A 448 9.96 11.06 -10.50
CA VAL A 448 8.59 10.90 -10.02
C VAL A 448 7.77 12.09 -10.49
N VAL A 449 6.62 11.83 -11.08
CA VAL A 449 5.61 12.86 -11.34
C VAL A 449 4.47 12.63 -10.35
N MET A 450 4.12 13.66 -9.59
CA MET A 450 3.04 13.62 -8.61
C MET A 450 2.14 14.83 -8.79
N HIS A 451 0.85 14.59 -9.02
CA HIS A 451 -0.12 15.64 -9.38
C HIS A 451 0.36 16.56 -10.50
N GLY A 452 1.10 15.98 -11.47
CA GLY A 452 1.68 16.70 -12.60
C GLY A 452 2.97 17.48 -12.32
N ASN A 453 3.47 17.51 -11.09
CA ASN A 453 4.77 18.09 -10.76
C ASN A 453 5.86 17.03 -10.93
N ALA A 454 6.87 17.32 -11.75
CA ALA A 454 7.96 16.40 -12.04
C ALA A 454 9.16 16.66 -11.11
N TYR A 455 9.60 15.62 -10.42
CA TYR A 455 10.75 15.59 -9.52
C TYR A 455 11.81 14.67 -10.13
N ASP A 456 12.86 15.23 -10.68
CA ASP A 456 13.98 14.47 -11.23
C ASP A 456 14.86 13.88 -10.13
N ARG A 457 15.87 13.09 -10.49
CA ARG A 457 16.77 12.45 -9.51
C ARG A 457 17.41 13.46 -8.58
N THR A 458 17.77 14.64 -9.05
CA THR A 458 18.38 15.69 -8.21
C THR A 458 17.41 16.19 -7.15
N ALA A 459 16.16 16.43 -7.54
CA ALA A 459 15.10 16.85 -6.60
C ALA A 459 14.83 15.74 -5.56
N LEU A 460 14.74 14.48 -6.01
CA LEU A 460 14.52 13.33 -5.11
C LEU A 460 15.71 13.13 -4.15
N ASP A 461 16.94 13.28 -4.62
CA ASP A 461 18.14 13.21 -3.77
C ASP A 461 18.19 14.35 -2.75
N THR A 462 17.70 15.53 -3.12
CA THR A 462 17.58 16.67 -2.21
C THR A 462 16.58 16.40 -1.09
N MET A 463 15.45 15.75 -1.40
CA MET A 463 14.47 15.32 -0.39
C MET A 463 15.10 14.35 0.62
N LEU A 464 15.83 13.34 0.11
CA LEU A 464 16.54 12.38 0.95
C LEU A 464 17.60 13.07 1.83
N ALA A 465 18.40 13.98 1.24
CA ALA A 465 19.42 14.73 1.97
C ALA A 465 18.80 15.61 3.06
N ALA A 466 17.68 16.29 2.78
CA ALA A 466 16.99 17.13 3.76
C ALA A 466 16.48 16.32 4.96
N THR A 467 15.88 15.15 4.73
CA THR A 467 15.47 14.25 5.82
C THR A 467 16.69 13.79 6.65
N ARG A 468 17.77 13.39 5.99
CA ARG A 468 19.02 12.98 6.68
C ARG A 468 19.59 14.10 7.55
N THR A 469 19.59 15.34 7.07
CA THR A 469 20.05 16.50 7.83
C THR A 469 19.20 16.71 9.07
N LYS A 470 17.87 16.70 8.95
CA LYS A 470 16.97 16.81 10.12
C LYS A 470 17.24 15.72 11.16
N VAL A 471 17.40 14.47 10.72
CA VAL A 471 17.70 13.36 11.63
C VAL A 471 19.04 13.55 12.32
N ALA A 472 20.06 14.05 11.62
CA ALA A 472 21.36 14.36 12.21
C ALA A 472 21.26 15.48 13.27
N GLU A 473 20.45 16.52 13.01
CA GLU A 473 20.17 17.60 13.98
C GLU A 473 19.49 17.05 15.24
N TRP A 474 18.49 16.18 15.12
CA TRP A 474 17.82 15.56 16.26
C TRP A 474 18.77 14.65 17.06
N ASN A 475 19.66 13.92 16.39
CA ASN A 475 20.65 13.09 17.07
C ASN A 475 21.71 13.93 17.84
N ALA A 476 22.01 15.15 17.37
CA ALA A 476 22.95 16.06 18.01
C ALA A 476 22.32 16.90 19.14
N ALA A 477 20.98 17.00 19.17
CA ALA A 477 20.29 17.78 20.21
C ALA A 477 20.53 17.19 21.60
N PRO A 478 20.74 18.00 22.64
CA PRO A 478 20.87 17.52 24.02
C PRO A 478 19.64 16.69 24.38
N LYS A 479 19.86 15.48 24.93
CA LYS A 479 18.75 14.69 25.46
C LYS A 479 18.02 15.54 26.50
N ARG A 480 16.73 15.82 26.32
CA ARG A 480 15.91 16.41 27.36
C ARG A 480 16.02 15.51 28.58
N SER A 481 16.48 16.07 29.71
CA SER A 481 16.42 15.36 31.00
C SER A 481 14.97 15.02 31.28
N GLU A 482 14.66 13.72 31.39
CA GLU A 482 13.38 13.20 31.83
C GLU A 482 13.04 13.66 33.24
#